data_871e32692cf258e750fcf79430b81fe0
#
_entry.id   871e32692cf258e750fcf79430b81fe0
#
_cell.length_a   1.000
_cell.length_b   1.000
_cell.length_c   1.000
_cell.angle_alpha   90.00
_cell.angle_beta   90.00
_cell.angle_gamma   90.00
#
_symmetry.space_group_name_H-M   'P 1'
#
loop_
_entity.id
_entity.type
_entity.pdbx_description
1 polymer ?
#
loop_
_entity_poly.entity_id
_entity_poly.type
_entity_poly.pdbx_seq_one_letter_code
_entity_poly.pdbx_strand_id
1 'polypeptide(L)'
;MITVWGRENSTNVKKVRWCLEELDLPYHAIPAGGKFGLNQEPEYLAMNPNGLIPCLRDDETGITLWESNTIVRYLAAQYGQNRIWFDEPAVRAQGEKWMDWAASTLPPPHRVVLFGLVRTPPEERNMAQINDAIAQCDKLMGMLDAELAHYPWLSGEQFGPGDIAVAPYVYNLWNIDIQLTPRPNLQRWYQQLNERQAFRHTVVIPVS
;
A
#
# COMPACT_ATOMS: atom_id res chain seq x y z
N MET A 1 -21.55 -3.19 -8.24
CA MET A 1 -21.00 -3.63 -6.92
C MET A 1 -19.53 -3.96 -7.07
N ILE A 2 -18.69 -3.45 -6.15
CA ILE A 2 -17.25 -3.77 -6.15
C ILE A 2 -17.00 -4.90 -5.15
N THR A 3 -16.22 -5.91 -5.55
CA THR A 3 -15.79 -7.02 -4.67
C THR A 3 -14.28 -7.05 -4.61
N VAL A 4 -13.73 -7.18 -3.39
CA VAL A 4 -12.28 -7.24 -3.15
C VAL A 4 -11.93 -8.52 -2.41
N TRP A 5 -11.06 -9.33 -2.99
CA TRP A 5 -10.49 -10.50 -2.35
C TRP A 5 -9.15 -10.20 -1.74
N GLY A 6 -9.02 -10.46 -0.44
CA GLY A 6 -7.76 -10.30 0.27
C GLY A 6 -7.94 -10.12 1.78
N ARG A 7 -6.94 -10.56 2.54
CA ARG A 7 -6.90 -10.34 4.00
C ARG A 7 -6.55 -8.88 4.30
N GLU A 8 -7.21 -8.32 5.28
CA GLU A 8 -7.12 -6.89 5.62
C GLU A 8 -5.72 -6.41 6.04
N ASN A 9 -4.92 -7.27 6.69
CA ASN A 9 -3.56 -6.95 7.14
C ASN A 9 -2.49 -7.05 6.03
N SER A 10 -2.86 -7.37 4.79
CA SER A 10 -1.92 -7.35 3.66
C SER A 10 -1.62 -5.91 3.24
N THR A 11 -0.34 -5.54 3.17
CA THR A 11 0.12 -4.22 2.72
C THR A 11 -0.53 -3.78 1.40
N ASN A 12 -0.65 -4.71 0.44
CA ASN A 12 -1.24 -4.42 -0.85
C ASN A 12 -2.78 -4.34 -0.82
N VAL A 13 -3.45 -5.13 0.03
CA VAL A 13 -4.91 -5.04 0.22
C VAL A 13 -5.30 -3.74 0.91
N LYS A 14 -4.49 -3.28 1.88
CA LYS A 14 -4.69 -1.98 2.54
C LYS A 14 -4.79 -0.82 1.54
N LYS A 15 -3.95 -0.80 0.50
CA LYS A 15 -4.00 0.24 -0.56
C LYS A 15 -5.35 0.30 -1.25
N VAL A 16 -5.87 -0.87 -1.63
CA VAL A 16 -7.15 -0.99 -2.36
C VAL A 16 -8.32 -0.60 -1.46
N ARG A 17 -8.37 -1.15 -0.24
CA ARG A 17 -9.43 -0.82 0.71
C ARG A 17 -9.41 0.67 1.08
N TRP A 18 -8.23 1.22 1.33
CA TRP A 18 -8.10 2.65 1.60
C TRP A 18 -8.59 3.51 0.43
N CYS A 19 -8.19 3.19 -0.81
CA CYS A 19 -8.66 3.90 -1.98
C CYS A 19 -10.19 3.88 -2.10
N LEU A 20 -10.81 2.72 -1.87
CA LEU A 20 -12.27 2.58 -1.88
C LEU A 20 -12.96 3.44 -0.82
N GLU A 21 -12.47 3.40 0.42
CA GLU A 21 -13.03 4.21 1.51
C GLU A 21 -12.75 5.70 1.35
N GLU A 22 -11.60 6.07 0.77
CA GLU A 22 -11.27 7.44 0.44
C GLU A 22 -12.22 8.04 -0.61
N LEU A 23 -12.77 7.18 -1.46
CA LEU A 23 -13.73 7.53 -2.50
C LEU A 23 -15.20 7.33 -2.07
N ASP A 24 -15.45 6.91 -0.83
CA ASP A 24 -16.77 6.56 -0.30
C ASP A 24 -17.48 5.47 -1.13
N LEU A 25 -16.72 4.55 -1.73
CA LEU A 25 -17.25 3.48 -2.56
C LEU A 25 -17.61 2.26 -1.69
N PRO A 26 -18.87 1.81 -1.69
CA PRO A 26 -19.24 0.59 -1.01
C PRO A 26 -18.64 -0.64 -1.71
N TYR A 27 -18.12 -1.58 -0.94
CA TYR A 27 -17.54 -2.81 -1.47
C TYR A 27 -17.81 -4.01 -0.58
N HIS A 28 -17.80 -5.19 -1.20
CA HIS A 28 -17.84 -6.46 -0.50
C HIS A 28 -16.41 -7.00 -0.35
N ALA A 29 -15.97 -7.24 0.89
CA ALA A 29 -14.66 -7.78 1.20
C ALA A 29 -14.73 -9.30 1.42
N ILE A 30 -13.99 -10.07 0.65
CA ILE A 30 -13.87 -11.53 0.79
C ILE A 30 -12.46 -11.84 1.31
N PRO A 31 -12.32 -12.37 2.55
CA PRO A 31 -11.03 -12.75 3.08
C PRO A 31 -10.37 -13.83 2.20
N ALA A 32 -9.13 -13.57 1.75
CA ALA A 32 -8.34 -14.49 0.93
C ALA A 32 -6.85 -14.35 1.23
N GLY A 33 -6.09 -15.40 0.96
CA GLY A 33 -4.65 -15.46 1.18
C GLY A 33 -4.22 -15.73 2.62
N GLY A 34 -3.04 -16.28 2.81
CA GLY A 34 -2.53 -16.71 4.11
C GLY A 34 -3.45 -17.77 4.75
N LYS A 35 -3.85 -17.55 6.00
CA LYS A 35 -4.72 -18.49 6.75
C LYS A 35 -6.12 -18.68 6.16
N PHE A 36 -6.56 -17.77 5.32
CA PHE A 36 -7.90 -17.82 4.70
C PHE A 36 -7.92 -18.69 3.43
N GLY A 37 -6.77 -19.04 2.86
CA GLY A 37 -6.72 -19.80 1.60
C GLY A 37 -7.39 -19.04 0.46
N LEU A 38 -8.23 -19.72 -0.31
CA LEU A 38 -9.04 -19.26 -1.44
C LEU A 38 -8.22 -18.87 -2.69
N ASN A 39 -7.11 -18.20 -2.51
CA ASN A 39 -6.30 -17.62 -3.60
C ASN A 39 -5.56 -18.66 -4.47
N GLN A 40 -5.65 -19.93 -4.14
CA GLN A 40 -5.14 -21.05 -4.95
C GLN A 40 -6.26 -21.91 -5.54
N GLU A 41 -7.52 -21.59 -5.29
CA GLU A 41 -8.65 -22.29 -5.85
C GLU A 41 -8.81 -21.96 -7.34
N PRO A 42 -9.29 -22.91 -8.17
CA PRO A 42 -9.42 -22.72 -9.62
C PRO A 42 -10.22 -21.48 -10.01
N GLU A 43 -11.30 -21.18 -9.27
CA GLU A 43 -12.15 -20.01 -9.51
C GLU A 43 -11.39 -18.69 -9.28
N TYR A 44 -10.55 -18.65 -8.24
CA TYR A 44 -9.71 -17.47 -7.98
C TYR A 44 -8.59 -17.35 -9.01
N LEU A 45 -7.94 -18.47 -9.37
CA LEU A 45 -6.86 -18.48 -10.36
C LEU A 45 -7.35 -18.07 -11.75
N ALA A 46 -8.63 -18.31 -12.07
CA ALA A 46 -9.26 -17.81 -13.29
C ALA A 46 -9.36 -16.26 -13.31
N MET A 47 -9.45 -15.62 -12.14
CA MET A 47 -9.47 -14.15 -12.00
C MET A 47 -8.05 -13.58 -11.91
N ASN A 48 -7.17 -14.22 -11.13
CA ASN A 48 -5.78 -13.81 -10.92
C ASN A 48 -4.85 -15.01 -11.00
N PRO A 49 -4.23 -15.27 -12.16
CA PRO A 49 -3.38 -16.43 -12.38
C PRO A 49 -2.11 -16.46 -11.52
N ASN A 50 -1.75 -15.34 -10.88
CA ASN A 50 -0.62 -15.31 -9.95
C ASN A 50 -0.94 -15.95 -8.59
N GLY A 51 -2.22 -16.18 -8.27
CA GLY A 51 -2.63 -16.69 -6.97
C GLY A 51 -2.27 -15.77 -5.80
N LEU A 52 -2.17 -14.47 -6.06
CA LEU A 52 -1.81 -13.43 -5.07
C LEU A 52 -3.01 -12.54 -4.76
N ILE A 53 -2.93 -11.79 -3.68
CA ILE A 53 -3.92 -10.79 -3.25
C ILE A 53 -3.31 -9.38 -3.29
N PRO A 54 -4.12 -8.35 -3.56
CA PRO A 54 -5.56 -8.33 -3.82
C PRO A 54 -5.96 -8.77 -5.23
N CYS A 55 -7.24 -9.14 -5.37
CA CYS A 55 -7.96 -9.14 -6.63
C CYS A 55 -9.22 -8.29 -6.45
N LEU A 56 -9.65 -7.55 -7.47
CA LEU A 56 -10.86 -6.73 -7.47
C LEU A 56 -11.71 -7.09 -8.68
N ARG A 57 -13.02 -7.17 -8.47
CA ARG A 57 -14.01 -7.18 -9.55
C ARG A 57 -14.97 -6.01 -9.38
N ASP A 58 -15.20 -5.30 -10.46
CA ASP A 58 -16.17 -4.24 -10.55
C ASP A 58 -17.30 -4.65 -11.51
N ASP A 59 -18.48 -4.91 -10.98
CA ASP A 59 -19.63 -5.36 -11.75
C ASP A 59 -20.21 -4.24 -12.63
N GLU A 60 -19.95 -2.97 -12.33
CA GLU A 60 -20.43 -1.83 -13.12
C GLU A 60 -19.74 -1.77 -14.49
N THR A 61 -18.46 -2.01 -14.51
CA THR A 61 -17.65 -2.00 -15.75
C THR A 61 -17.37 -3.40 -16.29
N GLY A 62 -17.64 -4.44 -15.50
CA GLY A 62 -17.36 -5.83 -15.82
C GLY A 62 -15.89 -6.20 -15.73
N ILE A 63 -15.04 -5.31 -15.21
CA ILE A 63 -13.58 -5.55 -15.13
C ILE A 63 -13.20 -6.40 -13.92
N THR A 64 -12.20 -7.26 -14.11
CA THR A 64 -11.49 -7.94 -13.01
C THR A 64 -10.03 -7.57 -13.09
N LEU A 65 -9.45 -7.12 -11.96
CA LEU A 65 -8.10 -6.60 -11.87
C LEU A 65 -7.32 -7.22 -10.71
N TRP A 66 -6.04 -7.39 -10.93
CA TRP A 66 -5.02 -7.64 -9.95
C TRP A 66 -3.87 -6.62 -10.11
N GLU A 67 -2.85 -6.64 -9.27
CA GLU A 67 -1.87 -5.58 -9.00
C GLU A 67 -2.50 -4.38 -8.25
N SER A 68 -2.13 -4.25 -6.97
CA SER A 68 -2.75 -3.26 -6.09
C SER A 68 -2.64 -1.82 -6.60
N ASN A 69 -1.51 -1.45 -7.22
CA ASN A 69 -1.32 -0.11 -7.75
C ASN A 69 -2.13 0.12 -9.04
N THR A 70 -2.31 -0.92 -9.88
CA THR A 70 -3.20 -0.86 -11.03
C THR A 70 -4.64 -0.69 -10.59
N ILE A 71 -5.06 -1.41 -9.55
CA ILE A 71 -6.40 -1.27 -8.96
C ILE A 71 -6.61 0.16 -8.44
N VAL A 72 -5.64 0.72 -7.71
CA VAL A 72 -5.72 2.10 -7.20
C VAL A 72 -5.81 3.12 -8.35
N ARG A 73 -5.00 2.96 -9.42
CA ARG A 73 -5.09 3.83 -10.62
C ARG A 73 -6.48 3.73 -11.27
N TYR A 74 -7.00 2.51 -11.42
CA TYR A 74 -8.33 2.29 -11.98
C TYR A 74 -9.42 2.98 -11.16
N LEU A 75 -9.44 2.76 -9.85
CA LEU A 75 -10.43 3.36 -8.96
C LEU A 75 -10.33 4.89 -8.97
N ALA A 76 -9.13 5.45 -8.96
CA ALA A 76 -8.91 6.89 -9.06
C ALA A 76 -9.44 7.45 -10.39
N ALA A 77 -9.13 6.81 -11.51
CA ALA A 77 -9.56 7.25 -12.83
C ALA A 77 -11.08 7.11 -13.03
N GLN A 78 -11.65 6.00 -12.59
CA GLN A 78 -13.08 5.69 -12.80
C GLN A 78 -13.99 6.48 -11.86
N TYR A 79 -13.59 6.65 -10.60
CA TYR A 79 -14.45 7.15 -9.52
C TYR A 79 -13.88 8.35 -8.77
N GLY A 80 -12.60 8.67 -8.97
CA GLY A 80 -11.87 9.68 -8.19
C GLY A 80 -11.73 11.04 -8.87
N GLN A 81 -12.51 11.35 -9.91
CA GLN A 81 -12.50 12.64 -10.60
C GLN A 81 -12.70 13.79 -9.62
N ASN A 82 -11.85 14.82 -9.71
CA ASN A 82 -11.83 15.98 -8.82
C ASN A 82 -11.52 15.68 -7.32
N ARG A 83 -11.08 14.46 -7.00
CA ARG A 83 -10.70 14.06 -5.63
C ARG A 83 -9.24 13.59 -5.57
N ILE A 84 -8.92 12.48 -6.20
CA ILE A 84 -7.58 11.86 -6.20
C ILE A 84 -7.10 11.54 -7.63
N TRP A 85 -7.90 11.79 -8.66
CA TRP A 85 -7.49 11.69 -10.05
C TRP A 85 -7.08 13.04 -10.59
N PHE A 86 -5.92 13.10 -11.23
CA PHE A 86 -5.37 14.30 -11.86
C PHE A 86 -5.36 14.12 -13.38
N ASP A 87 -6.14 14.95 -14.10
CA ASP A 87 -6.27 14.85 -15.56
C ASP A 87 -4.99 15.28 -16.28
N GLU A 88 -4.26 16.26 -15.72
CA GLU A 88 -2.99 16.72 -16.29
C GLU A 88 -1.91 15.63 -16.12
N PRO A 89 -1.36 15.08 -17.22
CA PRO A 89 -0.39 13.98 -17.15
C PRO A 89 0.86 14.30 -16.34
N ALA A 90 1.36 15.53 -16.41
CA ALA A 90 2.55 15.95 -15.66
C ALA A 90 2.29 15.95 -14.14
N VAL A 91 1.11 16.38 -13.72
CA VAL A 91 0.69 16.35 -12.31
C VAL A 91 0.52 14.90 -11.84
N ARG A 92 -0.18 14.09 -12.62
CA ARG A 92 -0.40 12.67 -12.30
C ARG A 92 0.91 11.87 -12.18
N ALA A 93 1.87 12.13 -13.07
CA ALA A 93 3.16 11.45 -13.08
C ALA A 93 3.96 11.66 -11.78
N GLN A 94 3.74 12.75 -11.04
CA GLN A 94 4.38 12.97 -9.74
C GLN A 94 4.01 11.87 -8.74
N GLY A 95 2.75 11.47 -8.70
CA GLY A 95 2.30 10.36 -7.86
C GLY A 95 2.65 8.99 -8.43
N GLU A 96 2.53 8.82 -9.76
CA GLU A 96 2.74 7.54 -10.44
C GLU A 96 4.17 7.02 -10.30
N LYS A 97 5.19 7.90 -10.32
CA LYS A 97 6.58 7.49 -10.04
C LYS A 97 6.73 6.81 -8.68
N TRP A 98 6.00 7.28 -7.66
CA TRP A 98 6.02 6.69 -6.33
C TRP A 98 5.20 5.39 -6.25
N MET A 99 4.14 5.25 -7.05
CA MET A 99 3.42 3.99 -7.18
C MET A 99 4.31 2.90 -7.75
N ASP A 100 5.05 3.18 -8.81
CA ASP A 100 5.94 2.22 -9.44
C ASP A 100 7.17 1.93 -8.56
N TRP A 101 7.72 2.95 -7.89
CA TRP A 101 8.76 2.79 -6.89
C TRP A 101 8.32 1.90 -5.72
N ALA A 102 7.07 2.06 -5.24
CA ALA A 102 6.49 1.24 -4.19
C ALA A 102 6.16 -0.19 -4.64
N ALA A 103 6.14 -0.47 -5.94
CA ALA A 103 5.97 -1.82 -6.47
C ALA A 103 7.30 -2.55 -6.68
N SER A 104 8.39 -1.82 -6.95
CA SER A 104 9.67 -2.40 -7.35
C SER A 104 10.78 -2.25 -6.29
N THR A 105 10.95 -1.06 -5.74
CA THR A 105 12.12 -0.71 -4.93
C THR A 105 11.90 -0.95 -3.44
N LEU A 106 10.74 -0.56 -2.92
CA LEU A 106 10.43 -0.65 -1.48
C LEU A 106 10.14 -2.08 -0.99
N PRO A 107 9.43 -2.95 -1.75
CA PRO A 107 9.00 -4.25 -1.25
C PRO A 107 10.13 -5.22 -0.87
N PRO A 108 11.26 -5.33 -1.60
CA PRO A 108 12.29 -6.30 -1.25
C PRO A 108 12.83 -6.14 0.17
N PRO A 109 13.40 -4.99 0.59
CA PRO A 109 13.89 -4.84 1.95
C PRO A 109 12.77 -4.84 2.98
N HIS A 110 11.62 -4.19 2.70
CA HIS A 110 10.46 -4.19 3.58
C HIS A 110 9.98 -5.60 3.90
N ARG A 111 9.93 -6.49 2.90
CA ARG A 111 9.51 -7.87 3.09
C ARG A 111 10.43 -8.63 4.03
N VAL A 112 11.75 -8.45 3.90
CA VAL A 112 12.74 -9.08 4.80
C VAL A 112 12.52 -8.63 6.24
N VAL A 113 12.32 -7.33 6.49
CA VAL A 113 12.04 -6.79 7.81
C VAL A 113 10.73 -7.33 8.37
N LEU A 114 9.64 -7.20 7.60
CA LEU A 114 8.30 -7.61 8.04
C LEU A 114 8.23 -9.11 8.34
N PHE A 115 8.72 -9.95 7.44
CA PHE A 115 8.67 -11.40 7.64
C PHE A 115 9.64 -11.82 8.74
N GLY A 116 10.85 -11.28 8.74
CA GLY A 116 11.87 -11.64 9.70
C GLY A 116 11.51 -11.28 11.15
N LEU A 117 10.91 -10.11 11.38
CA LEU A 117 10.61 -9.66 12.76
C LEU A 117 9.19 -10.01 13.22
N VAL A 118 8.21 -10.10 12.29
CA VAL A 118 6.79 -10.28 12.67
C VAL A 118 6.35 -11.72 12.50
N ARG A 119 6.88 -12.46 11.51
CA ARG A 119 6.38 -13.80 11.15
C ARG A 119 7.35 -14.93 11.42
N THR A 120 8.64 -14.62 11.63
CA THR A 120 9.66 -15.63 11.92
C THR A 120 9.91 -15.70 13.43
N PRO A 121 9.86 -16.90 14.03
CA PRO A 121 10.22 -17.09 15.43
C PRO A 121 11.63 -16.54 15.73
N PRO A 122 11.88 -15.95 16.91
CA PRO A 122 13.15 -15.30 17.23
C PRO A 122 14.39 -16.16 17.00
N GLU A 123 14.29 -17.45 17.30
CA GLU A 123 15.38 -18.44 17.17
C GLU A 123 15.73 -18.78 15.71
N GLU A 124 14.83 -18.51 14.77
CA GLU A 124 15.00 -18.77 13.34
C GLU A 124 15.41 -17.52 12.54
N ARG A 125 15.53 -16.36 13.20
CA ARG A 125 15.79 -15.09 12.53
C ARG A 125 17.23 -14.95 12.06
N ASN A 126 17.40 -14.60 10.79
CA ASN A 126 18.69 -14.15 10.28
C ASN A 126 18.86 -12.64 10.56
N MET A 127 19.36 -12.31 11.76
CA MET A 127 19.50 -10.91 12.20
C MET A 127 20.46 -10.10 11.32
N ALA A 128 21.49 -10.70 10.73
CA ALA A 128 22.37 -9.99 9.80
C ALA A 128 21.61 -9.50 8.57
N GLN A 129 20.84 -10.39 7.92
CA GLN A 129 20.00 -10.04 6.79
C GLN A 129 18.90 -9.02 7.15
N ILE A 130 18.29 -9.16 8.33
CA ILE A 130 17.27 -8.23 8.81
C ILE A 130 17.87 -6.84 9.04
N ASN A 131 19.02 -6.73 9.67
CA ASN A 131 19.70 -5.46 9.93
C ASN A 131 20.12 -4.75 8.62
N ASP A 132 20.62 -5.49 7.65
CA ASP A 132 20.91 -4.95 6.31
C ASP A 132 19.65 -4.41 5.63
N ALA A 133 18.53 -5.13 5.74
CA ALA A 133 17.24 -4.70 5.18
C ALA A 133 16.69 -3.46 5.92
N ILE A 134 16.85 -3.36 7.24
CA ILE A 134 16.48 -2.16 8.01
C ILE A 134 17.29 -0.95 7.52
N ALA A 135 18.60 -1.08 7.33
CA ALA A 135 19.44 -0.01 6.82
C ALA A 135 19.03 0.42 5.40
N GLN A 136 18.64 -0.54 4.55
CA GLN A 136 18.07 -0.23 3.23
C GLN A 136 16.73 0.50 3.33
N CYS A 137 15.82 0.04 4.19
CA CYS A 137 14.55 0.73 4.44
C CYS A 137 14.78 2.16 4.95
N ASP A 138 15.70 2.36 5.91
CA ASP A 138 16.02 3.70 6.42
C ASP A 138 16.52 4.63 5.32
N LYS A 139 17.40 4.15 4.43
CA LYS A 139 17.84 4.92 3.25
C LYS A 139 16.65 5.29 2.34
N LEU A 140 15.74 4.36 2.10
CA LEU A 140 14.55 4.61 1.25
C LEU A 140 13.58 5.59 1.91
N MET A 141 13.42 5.55 3.25
CA MET A 141 12.66 6.59 3.98
C MET A 141 13.29 7.98 3.82
N GLY A 142 14.62 8.07 3.70
CA GLY A 142 15.31 9.32 3.39
C GLY A 142 14.94 9.92 2.03
N MET A 143 14.69 9.09 1.02
CA MET A 143 14.22 9.56 -0.30
C MET A 143 12.81 10.16 -0.21
N LEU A 144 11.91 9.53 0.57
CA LEU A 144 10.57 10.06 0.82
C LEU A 144 10.62 11.39 1.56
N ASP A 145 11.44 11.49 2.60
CA ASP A 145 11.60 12.72 3.38
C ASP A 145 12.12 13.88 2.53
N ALA A 146 13.07 13.61 1.64
CA ALA A 146 13.62 14.61 0.71
C ALA A 146 12.57 15.14 -0.28
N GLU A 147 11.74 14.27 -0.84
CA GLU A 147 10.62 14.69 -1.71
C GLU A 147 9.60 15.53 -0.93
N LEU A 148 9.24 15.06 0.26
CA LEU A 148 8.28 15.72 1.13
C LEU A 148 8.79 17.05 1.74
N ALA A 149 10.07 17.37 1.60
CA ALA A 149 10.59 18.70 1.89
C ALA A 149 10.12 19.75 0.86
N HIS A 150 9.79 19.30 -0.36
CA HIS A 150 9.36 20.17 -1.46
C HIS A 150 7.84 20.17 -1.67
N TYR A 151 7.18 19.07 -1.31
CA TYR A 151 5.73 18.89 -1.53
C TYR A 151 5.03 18.45 -0.25
N PRO A 152 3.76 18.83 -0.07
CA PRO A 152 2.95 18.36 1.06
C PRO A 152 2.62 16.86 0.95
N TRP A 153 2.57 16.30 -0.27
CA TRP A 153 2.20 14.93 -0.57
C TRP A 153 3.18 14.28 -1.56
N LEU A 154 3.28 12.95 -1.56
CA LEU A 154 4.06 12.24 -2.57
C LEU A 154 3.45 12.38 -3.98
N SER A 155 2.15 12.62 -4.05
CA SER A 155 1.45 12.93 -5.29
C SER A 155 1.62 14.41 -5.73
N GLY A 156 2.38 15.21 -5.02
CA GLY A 156 2.64 16.63 -5.31
C GLY A 156 1.90 17.57 -4.37
N GLU A 157 1.19 18.54 -4.91
CA GLU A 157 0.46 19.57 -4.14
C GLU A 157 -0.80 19.03 -3.46
N GLN A 158 -1.32 17.90 -3.90
CA GLN A 158 -2.54 17.30 -3.39
C GLN A 158 -2.34 15.82 -3.08
N PHE A 159 -3.10 15.32 -2.09
CA PHE A 159 -3.17 13.90 -1.80
C PHE A 159 -3.66 13.10 -3.00
N GLY A 160 -3.02 11.96 -3.27
CA GLY A 160 -3.38 11.14 -4.42
C GLY A 160 -2.84 9.69 -4.36
N PRO A 161 -2.88 8.98 -5.49
CA PRO A 161 -2.51 7.57 -5.56
C PRO A 161 -1.08 7.24 -5.14
N GLY A 162 -0.13 8.17 -5.31
CA GLY A 162 1.25 7.99 -4.85
C GLY A 162 1.35 7.83 -3.33
N ASP A 163 0.54 8.59 -2.59
CA ASP A 163 0.46 8.51 -1.12
C ASP A 163 -0.15 7.19 -0.68
N ILE A 164 -1.23 6.76 -1.35
CA ILE A 164 -1.91 5.49 -1.09
C ILE A 164 -0.98 4.30 -1.32
N ALA A 165 -0.14 4.34 -2.34
CA ALA A 165 0.77 3.26 -2.68
C ALA A 165 1.89 3.07 -1.65
N VAL A 166 2.39 4.15 -1.04
CA VAL A 166 3.56 4.14 -0.15
C VAL A 166 3.20 4.00 1.32
N ALA A 167 2.13 4.66 1.77
CA ALA A 167 1.83 4.79 3.19
C ALA A 167 1.67 3.48 3.97
N PRO A 168 1.09 2.39 3.44
CA PRO A 168 1.02 1.12 4.16
C PRO A 168 2.38 0.49 4.48
N TYR A 169 3.40 0.76 3.68
CA TYR A 169 4.77 0.32 3.96
C TYR A 169 5.40 1.13 5.10
N VAL A 170 5.25 2.46 5.05
CA VAL A 170 5.74 3.36 6.12
C VAL A 170 5.05 3.01 7.44
N TYR A 171 3.72 2.80 7.42
CA TYR A 171 2.97 2.37 8.58
C TYR A 171 3.54 1.09 9.18
N ASN A 172 3.80 0.06 8.37
CA ASN A 172 4.35 -1.20 8.87
C ASN A 172 5.72 -0.99 9.52
N LEU A 173 6.65 -0.27 8.87
CA LEU A 173 7.99 -0.03 9.40
C LEU A 173 7.97 0.75 10.72
N TRP A 174 7.05 1.68 10.89
CA TRP A 174 6.93 2.46 12.13
C TRP A 174 6.17 1.76 13.25
N ASN A 175 5.54 0.62 12.95
CA ASN A 175 4.82 -0.20 13.93
C ASN A 175 5.46 -1.58 14.13
N ILE A 176 6.73 -1.71 13.74
CA ILE A 176 7.64 -2.81 14.08
C ILE A 176 8.70 -2.23 15.00
N ASP A 177 9.17 -3.01 15.98
CA ASP A 177 10.21 -2.58 16.93
C ASP A 177 11.59 -2.53 16.25
N ILE A 178 11.84 -1.46 15.51
CA ILE A 178 13.09 -1.14 14.81
C ILE A 178 13.45 0.33 15.01
N GLN A 179 14.74 0.64 14.93
CA GLN A 179 15.22 2.01 14.98
C GLN A 179 15.44 2.54 13.56
N LEU A 180 14.74 3.65 13.25
CA LEU A 180 14.91 4.39 12.00
C LEU A 180 15.34 5.82 12.32
N THR A 181 16.06 6.43 11.39
CA THR A 181 16.46 7.84 11.49
C THR A 181 15.23 8.75 11.51
N PRO A 182 15.14 9.73 12.44
CA PRO A 182 14.06 10.71 12.45
C PRO A 182 13.98 11.49 11.12
N ARG A 183 12.78 11.60 10.57
CA ARG A 183 12.50 12.22 9.26
C ARG A 183 11.35 13.22 9.41
N PRO A 184 11.63 14.52 9.59
CA PRO A 184 10.59 15.49 9.96
C PRO A 184 9.53 15.71 8.89
N ASN A 185 9.90 15.69 7.60
CA ASN A 185 8.95 15.85 6.50
C ASN A 185 8.06 14.61 6.34
N LEU A 186 8.66 13.42 6.47
CA LEU A 186 7.93 12.15 6.46
C LEU A 186 6.98 12.05 7.66
N GLN A 187 7.39 12.52 8.84
CA GLN A 187 6.53 12.57 10.04
C GLN A 187 5.35 13.52 9.84
N ARG A 188 5.58 14.72 9.31
CA ARG A 188 4.52 15.68 8.95
C ARG A 188 3.50 15.04 8.00
N TRP A 189 3.97 14.43 6.90
CA TRP A 189 3.13 13.74 5.94
C TRP A 189 2.30 12.62 6.59
N TYR A 190 2.92 11.81 7.43
CA TYR A 190 2.22 10.73 8.13
C TYR A 190 1.17 11.26 9.12
N GLN A 191 1.41 12.40 9.78
CA GLN A 191 0.42 13.07 10.63
C GLN A 191 -0.80 13.51 9.80
N GLN A 192 -0.57 14.11 8.63
CA GLN A 192 -1.66 14.47 7.70
C GLN A 192 -2.47 13.24 7.24
N LEU A 193 -1.81 12.10 7.01
CA LEU A 193 -2.51 10.84 6.72
C LEU A 193 -3.39 10.38 7.88
N ASN A 194 -2.93 10.52 9.11
CA ASN A 194 -3.71 10.14 10.30
C ASN A 194 -4.94 11.03 10.54
N GLU A 195 -5.04 12.18 9.92
CA GLU A 195 -6.26 13.01 9.94
C GLU A 195 -7.38 12.41 9.05
N ARG A 196 -7.01 11.56 8.08
CA ARG A 196 -7.94 10.92 7.14
C ARG A 196 -8.62 9.71 7.79
N GLN A 197 -9.94 9.72 7.84
CA GLN A 197 -10.70 8.62 8.45
C GLN A 197 -10.47 7.28 7.73
N ALA A 198 -10.47 7.30 6.40
CA ALA A 198 -10.24 6.12 5.57
C ALA A 198 -8.86 5.48 5.86
N PHE A 199 -7.81 6.28 6.03
CA PHE A 199 -6.48 5.78 6.41
C PHE A 199 -6.50 5.08 7.77
N ARG A 200 -7.08 5.72 8.78
CA ARG A 200 -7.15 5.14 10.13
C ARG A 200 -7.90 3.82 10.13
N HIS A 201 -9.00 3.73 9.40
CA HIS A 201 -9.85 2.55 9.37
C HIS A 201 -9.22 1.38 8.60
N THR A 202 -8.50 1.65 7.51
CA THR A 202 -8.02 0.59 6.61
C THR A 202 -6.54 0.26 6.78
N VAL A 203 -5.70 1.22 7.15
CA VAL A 203 -4.25 1.06 7.22
C VAL A 203 -3.77 0.88 8.65
N VAL A 204 -4.34 1.64 9.61
CA VAL A 204 -3.92 1.63 11.02
C VAL A 204 -4.57 0.44 11.75
N ILE A 205 -4.14 -0.75 11.37
CA ILE A 205 -4.53 -2.03 11.98
C ILE A 205 -3.26 -2.81 12.34
N PRO A 206 -3.30 -3.74 13.33
CA PRO A 206 -2.11 -4.45 13.79
C PRO A 206 -1.29 -5.05 12.66
N VAL A 207 0.03 -4.87 12.74
CA VAL A 207 0.99 -5.45 11.79
C VAL A 207 1.15 -6.94 12.10
N SER A 208 0.98 -7.82 11.09
CA SER A 208 1.04 -9.27 11.27
C SER A 208 1.46 -10.02 10.00
#